data_108019e6f383c311fe80f4ada8f5c137
#
_entry.id   108019e6f383c311fe80f4ada8f5c137
#
_cell.length_a   1.000
_cell.length_b   1.000
_cell.length_c   1.000
_cell.angle_alpha   90.00
_cell.angle_beta   90.00
_cell.angle_gamma   90.00
#
_symmetry.space_group_name_H-M   'P 1'
#
loop_
_entity.id
_entity.type
_entity.pdbx_description
1 polymer ?
#
loop_
_entity_poly.entity_id
_entity_poly.type
_entity_poly.pdbx_seq_one_letter_code
_entity_poly.pdbx_strand_id
1 'polypeptide(L)'
;MRKAASGVIVAPALRDLSVLAAQLADWLQPRLEGATDLRVVNLAYPRGAGQSHETILFDAFWREGRRERWRGMVVRIKPTRFRVYQDDMFHEQFRVMQVLHARRVAPIAEPFWYEADPALLGAPFFVMAKCEGRVAVTIPPYMQQGWVVEATPRQRARLWEDSVRTLAALQRAPLADLGFLHRPGAAPGFDQEWDRYRRYLTWISERRPWPFLEAAWARLDARRPANRPPGLVWGDARLGNMMVGDDFRIVAVMDWEQTSLGGALQDLGWWLFSEAGHMSQARQAVDGFGSRQDTIDLWQEVTGISAADVEWYEAFAGFKIACLLIRLITLRGGELPPVGPVDHRIWRDLARRLDIDWPGT
;
A
#
# COMPACT_ATOMS: atom_id res chain seq x y z
N MET A 1 -33.62 -10.76 -11.92
CA MET A 1 -32.83 -10.91 -10.69
C MET A 1 -31.35 -10.64 -11.04
N ARG A 2 -30.85 -9.44 -10.76
CA ARG A 2 -29.43 -9.10 -10.93
C ARG A 2 -28.69 -9.68 -9.72
N LYS A 3 -27.78 -10.65 -9.97
CA LYS A 3 -26.85 -11.11 -8.95
C LYS A 3 -25.99 -9.91 -8.49
N ALA A 4 -26.08 -9.57 -7.21
CA ALA A 4 -25.17 -8.67 -6.58
C ALA A 4 -23.74 -9.18 -6.80
N ALA A 5 -22.87 -8.34 -7.37
CA ALA A 5 -21.46 -8.63 -7.48
C ALA A 5 -20.91 -8.76 -6.04
N SER A 6 -20.72 -9.99 -5.59
CA SER A 6 -19.95 -10.26 -4.39
C SER A 6 -18.56 -9.70 -4.62
N GLY A 7 -18.12 -8.76 -3.75
CA GLY A 7 -16.75 -8.28 -3.78
C GLY A 7 -15.80 -9.47 -3.68
N VAL A 8 -15.20 -9.85 -4.81
CA VAL A 8 -14.29 -10.99 -4.89
C VAL A 8 -13.04 -10.61 -4.11
N ILE A 9 -12.88 -11.18 -2.93
CA ILE A 9 -11.63 -11.19 -2.19
C ILE A 9 -10.66 -12.04 -3.04
N VAL A 10 -9.57 -11.45 -3.49
CA VAL A 10 -8.52 -12.15 -4.27
C VAL A 10 -7.67 -13.05 -3.34
N ALA A 11 -7.86 -12.97 -2.03
CA ALA A 11 -7.24 -13.86 -1.05
C ALA A 11 -7.68 -15.31 -1.26
N PRO A 12 -6.81 -16.30 -1.00
CA PRO A 12 -7.11 -17.72 -1.14
C PRO A 12 -8.30 -18.14 -0.27
N ALA A 13 -8.82 -19.33 -0.57
CA ALA A 13 -9.95 -19.93 0.14
C ALA A 13 -9.88 -19.69 1.66
N LEU A 14 -11.00 -19.20 2.21
CA LEU A 14 -11.15 -18.95 3.64
C LEU A 14 -10.63 -20.14 4.45
N ARG A 15 -9.68 -19.90 5.34
CA ARG A 15 -9.16 -20.92 6.26
C ARG A 15 -10.22 -21.27 7.29
N ASP A 16 -10.13 -22.49 7.85
CA ASP A 16 -10.81 -22.79 9.08
C ASP A 16 -10.14 -22.00 10.22
N LEU A 17 -10.84 -20.97 10.70
CA LEU A 17 -10.30 -20.07 11.71
C LEU A 17 -10.12 -20.76 13.08
N SER A 18 -10.85 -21.85 13.35
CA SER A 18 -10.68 -22.60 14.59
C SER A 18 -9.39 -23.41 14.59
N VAL A 19 -9.05 -24.02 13.46
CA VAL A 19 -7.78 -24.72 13.26
C VAL A 19 -6.62 -23.72 13.30
N LEU A 20 -6.77 -22.58 12.62
CA LEU A 20 -5.76 -21.52 12.64
C LEU A 20 -5.51 -20.99 14.06
N ALA A 21 -6.56 -20.82 14.88
CA ALA A 21 -6.42 -20.36 16.26
C ALA A 21 -5.54 -21.31 17.08
N ALA A 22 -5.76 -22.62 16.97
CA ALA A 22 -4.95 -23.63 17.65
C ALA A 22 -3.48 -23.59 17.16
N GLN A 23 -3.27 -23.57 15.84
CA GLN A 23 -1.92 -23.48 15.26
C GLN A 23 -1.16 -22.23 15.72
N LEU A 24 -1.84 -21.08 15.76
CA LEU A 24 -1.23 -19.82 16.24
C LEU A 24 -0.95 -19.88 17.74
N ALA A 25 -1.81 -20.50 18.55
CA ALA A 25 -1.56 -20.67 19.98
C ALA A 25 -0.31 -21.53 20.23
N ASP A 26 -0.20 -22.68 19.58
CA ASP A 26 0.96 -23.56 19.68
C ASP A 26 2.25 -22.86 19.22
N TRP A 27 2.18 -22.08 18.14
CA TRP A 27 3.31 -21.35 17.61
C TRP A 27 3.74 -20.16 18.48
N LEU A 28 2.78 -19.48 19.13
CA LEU A 28 3.04 -18.33 20.02
C LEU A 28 3.57 -18.77 21.39
N GLN A 29 3.19 -19.95 21.87
CA GLN A 29 3.53 -20.44 23.22
C GLN A 29 5.03 -20.31 23.54
N PRO A 30 5.98 -20.77 22.70
CA PRO A 30 7.41 -20.63 22.98
C PRO A 30 7.95 -19.21 22.79
N ARG A 31 7.18 -18.30 22.18
CA ARG A 31 7.57 -16.91 21.85
C ARG A 31 7.10 -15.90 22.91
N LEU A 32 6.19 -16.32 23.77
CA LEU A 32 5.69 -15.54 24.91
C LEU A 32 6.28 -16.14 26.18
N GLU A 33 7.48 -15.67 26.53
CA GLU A 33 8.24 -16.21 27.67
C GLU A 33 7.42 -16.12 28.97
N GLY A 34 7.34 -17.22 29.69
CA GLY A 34 6.57 -17.32 30.95
C GLY A 34 5.05 -17.35 30.80
N ALA A 35 4.54 -17.38 29.55
CA ALA A 35 3.10 -17.46 29.30
C ALA A 35 2.56 -18.87 29.65
N THR A 36 1.46 -18.89 30.40
CA THR A 36 0.62 -20.06 30.65
C THR A 36 -0.82 -19.76 30.20
N ASP A 37 -1.61 -20.82 30.00
CA ASP A 37 -3.03 -20.70 29.60
C ASP A 37 -3.25 -19.84 28.35
N LEU A 38 -2.33 -19.91 27.37
CA LEU A 38 -2.41 -19.15 26.15
C LEU A 38 -3.63 -19.56 25.32
N ARG A 39 -4.42 -18.56 24.95
CA ARG A 39 -5.59 -18.71 24.07
C ARG A 39 -5.55 -17.68 22.97
N VAL A 40 -5.79 -18.10 21.74
CA VAL A 40 -5.95 -17.26 20.55
C VAL A 40 -7.42 -17.28 20.14
N VAL A 41 -8.04 -16.12 20.12
CA VAL A 41 -9.48 -15.94 19.90
C VAL A 41 -9.79 -14.74 19.01
N ASN A 42 -11.07 -14.53 18.69
CA ASN A 42 -11.56 -13.38 17.91
C ASN A 42 -10.93 -13.28 16.51
N LEU A 43 -10.64 -14.43 15.88
CA LEU A 43 -10.08 -14.41 14.53
C LEU A 43 -11.08 -13.86 13.53
N ALA A 44 -10.66 -12.88 12.76
CA ALA A 44 -11.49 -12.27 11.74
C ALA A 44 -10.67 -11.74 10.56
N TYR A 45 -11.23 -11.83 9.37
CA TYR A 45 -10.72 -11.09 8.22
C TYR A 45 -11.11 -9.61 8.34
N PRO A 46 -10.18 -8.65 8.14
CA PRO A 46 -10.49 -7.24 8.20
C PRO A 46 -11.45 -6.84 7.08
N ARG A 47 -12.40 -5.95 7.37
CA ARG A 47 -13.33 -5.43 6.38
C ARG A 47 -12.60 -4.46 5.43
N GLY A 48 -12.71 -4.68 4.12
CA GLY A 48 -12.11 -3.80 3.11
C GLY A 48 -10.58 -3.90 3.00
N ALA A 49 -9.96 -4.93 3.57
CA ALA A 49 -8.51 -5.13 3.50
C ALA A 49 -8.01 -5.44 2.10
N GLY A 50 -6.70 -5.17 1.91
CA GLY A 50 -5.97 -5.38 0.67
C GLY A 50 -6.13 -6.78 0.08
N GLN A 51 -5.95 -6.86 -1.24
CA GLN A 51 -6.29 -8.05 -2.04
C GLN A 51 -5.07 -8.94 -2.30
N SER A 52 -3.88 -8.52 -1.87
CA SER A 52 -2.61 -9.15 -2.21
C SER A 52 -2.13 -10.19 -1.20
N HIS A 53 -2.44 -10.01 0.09
CA HIS A 53 -2.03 -10.91 1.18
C HIS A 53 -3.21 -11.36 2.03
N GLU A 54 -3.15 -12.59 2.52
CA GLU A 54 -4.11 -13.05 3.51
C GLU A 54 -3.78 -12.39 4.86
N THR A 55 -4.70 -11.59 5.38
CA THR A 55 -4.54 -10.84 6.62
C THR A 55 -5.64 -11.25 7.59
N ILE A 56 -5.28 -11.67 8.79
CA ILE A 56 -6.24 -12.12 9.81
C ILE A 56 -5.92 -11.41 11.12
N LEU A 57 -6.92 -10.78 11.69
CA LEU A 57 -6.89 -10.19 13.02
C LEU A 57 -7.15 -11.27 14.07
N PHE A 58 -6.52 -11.17 15.22
CA PHE A 58 -6.80 -12.06 16.36
C PHE A 58 -6.38 -11.41 17.68
N ASP A 59 -6.87 -11.95 18.78
CA ASP A 59 -6.48 -11.56 20.13
C ASP A 59 -5.83 -12.75 20.83
N ALA A 60 -4.66 -12.55 21.42
CA ALA A 60 -3.97 -13.52 22.27
C ALA A 60 -4.15 -13.15 23.74
N PHE A 61 -4.59 -14.11 24.56
CA PHE A 61 -4.73 -14.01 26.01
C PHE A 61 -3.85 -15.05 26.67
N TRP A 62 -3.10 -14.64 27.72
CA TRP A 62 -2.25 -15.56 28.48
C TRP A 62 -2.10 -15.10 29.93
N ARG A 63 -1.49 -15.92 30.76
CA ARG A 63 -1.10 -15.58 32.12
C ARG A 63 0.42 -15.52 32.28
N GLU A 64 0.87 -14.47 32.97
CA GLU A 64 2.23 -14.34 33.49
C GLU A 64 2.16 -14.41 35.03
N GLY A 65 2.40 -15.59 35.58
CA GLY A 65 2.15 -15.85 36.99
C GLY A 65 0.66 -15.67 37.37
N ARG A 66 0.35 -14.66 38.20
CA ARG A 66 -1.05 -14.34 38.58
C ARG A 66 -1.71 -13.28 37.73
N ARG A 67 -1.00 -12.68 36.74
CA ARG A 67 -1.51 -11.59 35.94
C ARG A 67 -2.05 -12.09 34.62
N GLU A 68 -3.26 -11.71 34.28
CA GLU A 68 -3.79 -11.88 32.94
C GLU A 68 -3.19 -10.82 32.01
N ARG A 69 -2.83 -11.26 30.83
CA ARG A 69 -2.32 -10.44 29.73
C ARG A 69 -3.15 -10.66 28.49
N TRP A 70 -3.22 -9.65 27.66
CA TRP A 70 -3.79 -9.79 26.33
C TRP A 70 -3.09 -8.88 25.36
N ARG A 71 -3.11 -9.25 24.08
CA ARG A 71 -2.60 -8.43 23.00
C ARG A 71 -3.37 -8.69 21.72
N GLY A 72 -3.88 -7.62 21.09
CA GLY A 72 -4.41 -7.67 19.74
C GLY A 72 -3.27 -7.81 18.74
N MET A 73 -3.39 -8.76 17.82
CA MET A 73 -2.37 -9.10 16.84
C MET A 73 -2.97 -9.25 15.45
N VAL A 74 -2.10 -9.19 14.45
CA VAL A 74 -2.41 -9.43 13.05
C VAL A 74 -1.43 -10.44 12.51
N VAL A 75 -1.90 -11.51 11.88
CA VAL A 75 -1.06 -12.38 11.06
C VAL A 75 -1.25 -12.04 9.58
N ARG A 76 -0.14 -11.81 8.88
CA ARG A 76 -0.11 -11.72 7.42
C ARG A 76 0.58 -12.95 6.87
N ILE A 77 -0.09 -13.63 5.93
CA ILE A 77 0.36 -14.87 5.33
C ILE A 77 0.67 -14.60 3.86
N LYS A 78 1.84 -15.06 3.40
CA LYS A 78 2.30 -14.89 2.04
C LYS A 78 1.35 -15.57 1.05
N PRO A 79 0.92 -14.90 -0.05
CA PRO A 79 0.09 -15.52 -1.06
C PRO A 79 0.88 -16.59 -1.84
N THR A 80 0.30 -17.76 -2.03
CA THR A 80 0.92 -18.87 -2.78
C THR A 80 0.46 -18.92 -4.24
N ARG A 81 -0.72 -18.39 -4.56
CA ARG A 81 -1.35 -18.54 -5.89
C ARG A 81 -1.47 -17.23 -6.66
N PHE A 82 -1.53 -16.09 -5.98
CA PHE A 82 -1.76 -14.78 -6.61
C PHE A 82 -0.55 -13.90 -6.42
N ARG A 83 0.14 -13.56 -7.53
CA ARG A 83 1.23 -12.59 -7.52
C ARG A 83 0.75 -11.32 -8.20
N VAL A 84 0.54 -10.28 -7.42
CA VAL A 84 0.29 -8.93 -7.93
C VAL A 84 1.57 -8.34 -8.47
N TYR A 85 2.69 -8.58 -7.78
CA TYR A 85 4.02 -8.10 -8.14
C TYR A 85 4.93 -9.24 -8.57
N GLN A 86 5.87 -8.92 -9.44
CA GLN A 86 6.87 -9.87 -9.96
C GLN A 86 7.88 -10.25 -8.89
N ASP A 87 8.28 -9.26 -8.10
CA ASP A 87 9.25 -9.41 -7.03
C ASP A 87 8.59 -9.93 -5.75
N ASP A 88 9.25 -10.88 -5.11
CA ASP A 88 8.85 -11.37 -3.79
C ASP A 88 9.47 -10.49 -2.72
N MET A 89 8.69 -9.60 -2.14
CA MET A 89 9.12 -8.65 -1.12
C MET A 89 8.53 -8.97 0.27
N PHE A 90 8.06 -10.19 0.49
CA PHE A 90 7.32 -10.52 1.70
C PHE A 90 8.16 -10.44 2.98
N HIS A 91 9.41 -10.89 2.94
CA HIS A 91 10.33 -10.77 4.06
C HIS A 91 10.81 -9.32 4.22
N GLU A 92 11.08 -8.65 3.11
CA GLU A 92 11.50 -7.25 3.09
C GLU A 92 10.45 -6.32 3.70
N GLN A 93 9.15 -6.57 3.49
CA GLN A 93 8.07 -5.82 4.15
C GLN A 93 8.23 -5.87 5.68
N PHE A 94 8.42 -7.06 6.24
CA PHE A 94 8.61 -7.23 7.67
C PHE A 94 9.86 -6.49 8.17
N ARG A 95 10.98 -6.59 7.46
CA ARG A 95 12.23 -5.90 7.81
C ARG A 95 12.11 -4.39 7.75
N VAL A 96 11.44 -3.85 6.72
CA VAL A 96 11.16 -2.41 6.63
C VAL A 96 10.35 -1.94 7.84
N MET A 97 9.29 -2.66 8.18
CA MET A 97 8.49 -2.34 9.37
C MET A 97 9.34 -2.36 10.65
N GLN A 98 10.26 -3.32 10.81
CA GLN A 98 11.18 -3.37 11.95
C GLN A 98 12.06 -2.10 12.02
N VAL A 99 12.68 -1.71 10.93
CA VAL A 99 13.54 -0.53 10.88
C VAL A 99 12.74 0.74 11.18
N LEU A 100 11.61 0.94 10.50
CA LEU A 100 10.81 2.15 10.64
C LEU A 100 10.18 2.27 12.03
N HIS A 101 9.72 1.16 12.61
CA HIS A 101 9.19 1.11 13.97
C HIS A 101 10.27 1.41 15.00
N ALA A 102 11.41 0.72 14.95
CA ALA A 102 12.54 0.91 15.87
C ALA A 102 13.09 2.34 15.83
N ARG A 103 13.13 2.95 14.65
CA ARG A 103 13.58 4.33 14.44
C ARG A 103 12.49 5.38 14.69
N ARG A 104 11.24 4.96 14.93
CA ARG A 104 10.09 5.86 15.12
C ARG A 104 9.93 6.87 13.97
N VAL A 105 10.13 6.41 12.75
CA VAL A 105 10.09 7.26 11.55
C VAL A 105 8.67 7.77 11.30
N ALA A 106 7.70 6.87 11.43
CA ALA A 106 6.26 7.13 11.28
C ALA A 106 5.48 6.15 12.17
N PRO A 107 4.16 6.31 12.33
CA PRO A 107 3.33 5.30 12.98
C PRO A 107 3.35 3.98 12.19
N ILE A 108 4.04 2.98 12.71
CA ILE A 108 4.16 1.64 12.13
C ILE A 108 3.70 0.62 13.17
N ALA A 109 2.82 -0.30 12.79
CA ALA A 109 2.45 -1.42 13.64
C ALA A 109 3.72 -2.17 14.08
N GLU A 110 3.86 -2.43 15.38
CA GLU A 110 5.03 -3.14 15.92
C GLU A 110 5.13 -4.54 15.30
N PRO A 111 6.19 -4.86 14.53
CA PRO A 111 6.39 -6.19 13.97
C PRO A 111 7.01 -7.10 15.05
N PHE A 112 6.36 -8.21 15.35
CA PHE A 112 6.80 -9.10 16.41
C PHE A 112 7.71 -10.21 15.89
N TRP A 113 7.20 -11.05 15.00
CA TRP A 113 7.91 -12.26 14.54
C TRP A 113 7.65 -12.55 13.07
N TYR A 114 8.66 -13.07 12.41
CA TYR A 114 8.59 -13.61 11.06
C TYR A 114 8.82 -15.13 11.12
N GLU A 115 8.01 -15.89 10.40
CA GLU A 115 8.13 -17.33 10.24
C GLU A 115 8.37 -17.67 8.77
N ALA A 116 9.53 -18.25 8.51
CA ALA A 116 9.92 -18.62 7.14
C ALA A 116 9.44 -20.02 6.75
N ASP A 117 9.23 -20.89 7.75
CA ASP A 117 8.82 -22.28 7.51
C ASP A 117 7.36 -22.34 7.07
N PRO A 118 7.08 -22.81 5.85
CA PRO A 118 5.71 -22.96 5.38
C PRO A 118 4.94 -24.12 6.07
N ALA A 119 5.61 -24.99 6.83
CA ALA A 119 5.00 -26.20 7.38
C ALA A 119 3.80 -25.90 8.29
N LEU A 120 3.82 -24.77 9.00
CA LEU A 120 2.76 -24.41 9.93
C LEU A 120 1.47 -23.95 9.26
N LEU A 121 1.57 -22.95 8.38
CA LEU A 121 0.40 -22.30 7.74
C LEU A 121 0.35 -22.50 6.22
N GLY A 122 1.20 -23.36 5.65
CA GLY A 122 1.30 -23.61 4.22
C GLY A 122 2.07 -22.53 3.44
N ALA A 123 2.53 -21.48 4.11
CA ALA A 123 3.33 -20.38 3.55
C ALA A 123 4.04 -19.62 4.66
N PRO A 124 5.15 -18.91 4.37
CA PRO A 124 5.74 -17.95 5.29
C PRO A 124 4.71 -16.91 5.76
N PHE A 125 4.86 -16.44 7.00
CA PHE A 125 3.98 -15.43 7.57
C PHE A 125 4.72 -14.55 8.58
N PHE A 126 4.12 -13.44 8.94
CA PHE A 126 4.60 -12.63 10.05
C PHE A 126 3.44 -12.15 10.93
N VAL A 127 3.77 -11.87 12.19
CA VAL A 127 2.84 -11.37 13.18
C VAL A 127 3.27 -9.97 13.63
N MET A 128 2.30 -9.08 13.73
CA MET A 128 2.49 -7.70 14.15
C MET A 128 1.37 -7.26 15.11
N ALA A 129 1.54 -6.10 15.75
CA ALA A 129 0.51 -5.50 16.58
C ALA A 129 -0.73 -5.13 15.77
N LYS A 130 -1.89 -5.36 16.34
CA LYS A 130 -3.16 -4.81 15.85
C LYS A 130 -3.26 -3.36 16.30
N CYS A 131 -3.40 -2.46 15.34
CA CYS A 131 -3.66 -1.05 15.59
C CYS A 131 -5.17 -0.80 15.61
N GLU A 132 -5.63 0.07 16.49
CA GLU A 132 -7.03 0.50 16.53
C GLU A 132 -7.20 1.79 15.73
N GLY A 133 -8.25 1.83 14.90
CA GLY A 133 -8.52 2.98 14.05
C GLY A 133 -9.46 2.65 12.89
N ARG A 134 -9.62 3.61 11.99
CA ARG A 134 -10.49 3.52 10.81
C ARG A 134 -9.65 3.64 9.54
N VAL A 135 -10.07 2.97 8.49
CA VAL A 135 -9.45 3.04 7.16
C VAL A 135 -10.41 3.73 6.19
N ALA A 136 -9.88 4.63 5.37
CA ALA A 136 -10.61 5.25 4.28
C ALA A 136 -10.74 4.26 3.12
N VAL A 137 -11.83 3.46 3.13
CA VAL A 137 -12.04 2.41 2.12
C VAL A 137 -12.27 3.02 0.73
N THR A 138 -11.81 2.31 -0.30
CA THR A 138 -11.94 2.77 -1.69
C THR A 138 -13.15 2.20 -2.43
N ILE A 139 -13.79 1.17 -1.86
CA ILE A 139 -14.99 0.55 -2.41
C ILE A 139 -16.00 0.34 -1.27
N PRO A 140 -17.08 1.12 -1.21
CA PRO A 140 -17.34 2.32 -2.02
C PRO A 140 -16.35 3.44 -1.75
N PRO A 141 -16.16 4.40 -2.68
CA PRO A 141 -15.17 5.46 -2.52
C PRO A 141 -15.41 6.32 -1.27
N TYR A 142 -14.38 6.53 -0.46
CA TYR A 142 -14.47 7.31 0.79
C TYR A 142 -14.84 8.79 0.58
N MET A 143 -14.70 9.30 -0.66
CA MET A 143 -15.18 10.64 -1.04
C MET A 143 -16.66 10.69 -1.42
N GLN A 144 -17.37 9.56 -1.39
CA GLN A 144 -18.80 9.49 -1.69
C GLN A 144 -19.64 9.18 -0.46
N GLN A 145 -19.10 8.39 0.47
CA GLN A 145 -19.82 7.98 1.68
C GLN A 145 -18.88 7.52 2.79
N GLY A 146 -19.40 7.48 4.01
CA GLY A 146 -18.70 7.01 5.19
C GLY A 146 -18.01 8.13 5.96
N TRP A 147 -17.25 7.75 6.97
CA TRP A 147 -16.74 8.64 8.01
C TRP A 147 -15.91 9.84 7.50
N VAL A 148 -15.27 9.73 6.32
CA VAL A 148 -14.50 10.85 5.73
C VAL A 148 -15.42 11.95 5.24
N VAL A 149 -16.52 11.58 4.56
CA VAL A 149 -17.55 12.56 4.10
C VAL A 149 -18.35 13.12 5.28
N GLU A 150 -18.64 12.29 6.28
CA GLU A 150 -19.37 12.66 7.49
C GLU A 150 -18.55 13.56 8.43
N ALA A 151 -17.23 13.54 8.34
CA ALA A 151 -16.34 14.39 9.13
C ALA A 151 -16.57 15.88 8.85
N THR A 152 -16.30 16.71 9.85
CA THR A 152 -16.32 18.18 9.68
C THR A 152 -15.13 18.65 8.83
N PRO A 153 -15.19 19.83 8.20
CA PRO A 153 -14.05 20.40 7.47
C PRO A 153 -12.77 20.49 8.33
N ARG A 154 -12.91 20.81 9.62
CA ARG A 154 -11.75 20.87 10.55
C ARG A 154 -11.12 19.50 10.79
N GLN A 155 -11.95 18.46 10.88
CA GLN A 155 -11.47 17.09 11.04
C GLN A 155 -10.77 16.60 9.75
N ARG A 156 -11.32 16.91 8.58
CA ARG A 156 -10.67 16.60 7.29
C ARG A 156 -9.36 17.36 7.10
N ALA A 157 -9.29 18.64 7.52
CA ALA A 157 -8.05 19.40 7.46
C ALA A 157 -6.96 18.77 8.34
N ARG A 158 -7.31 18.33 9.55
CA ARG A 158 -6.36 17.59 10.41
C ARG A 158 -5.92 16.27 9.78
N LEU A 159 -6.86 15.52 9.23
CA LEU A 159 -6.58 14.26 8.55
C LEU A 159 -5.60 14.46 7.39
N TRP A 160 -5.89 15.44 6.53
CA TRP A 160 -5.03 15.77 5.40
C TRP A 160 -3.64 16.18 5.86
N GLU A 161 -3.55 17.14 6.79
CA GLU A 161 -2.26 17.63 7.29
C GLU A 161 -1.43 16.50 7.89
N ASP A 162 -2.01 15.69 8.77
CA ASP A 162 -1.32 14.59 9.44
C ASP A 162 -0.91 13.48 8.46
N SER A 163 -1.71 13.22 7.43
CA SER A 163 -1.39 12.28 6.36
C SER A 163 -0.19 12.74 5.54
N VAL A 164 -0.15 14.01 5.13
CA VAL A 164 0.97 14.57 4.36
C VAL A 164 2.24 14.64 5.21
N ARG A 165 2.14 15.05 6.48
CA ARG A 165 3.28 15.02 7.41
C ARG A 165 3.80 13.61 7.64
N THR A 166 2.92 12.62 7.73
CA THR A 166 3.29 11.20 7.86
C THR A 166 3.99 10.70 6.60
N LEU A 167 3.45 11.01 5.42
CA LEU A 167 4.09 10.70 4.13
C LEU A 167 5.50 11.30 4.04
N ALA A 168 5.64 12.58 4.40
CA ALA A 168 6.92 13.28 4.41
C ALA A 168 7.90 12.68 5.44
N ALA A 169 7.41 12.27 6.61
CA ALA A 169 8.23 11.68 7.65
C ALA A 169 8.93 10.40 7.22
N LEU A 170 8.37 9.63 6.28
CA LEU A 170 8.99 8.42 5.73
C LEU A 170 10.36 8.72 5.10
N GLN A 171 10.58 9.95 4.60
CA GLN A 171 11.86 10.34 4.01
C GLN A 171 12.98 10.55 5.04
N ARG A 172 12.67 10.51 6.35
CA ARG A 172 13.67 10.47 7.43
C ARG A 172 14.21 9.07 7.71
N ALA A 173 13.72 8.06 6.99
CA ALA A 173 14.19 6.68 7.14
C ALA A 173 15.70 6.60 6.88
N PRO A 174 16.48 5.95 7.76
CA PRO A 174 17.92 5.80 7.57
C PRO A 174 18.17 4.81 6.44
N LEU A 175 18.44 5.30 5.23
CA LEU A 175 18.59 4.46 4.03
C LEU A 175 19.69 3.40 4.18
N ALA A 176 20.71 3.67 5.01
CA ALA A 176 21.76 2.70 5.31
C ALA A 176 21.23 1.44 6.02
N ASP A 177 20.23 1.59 6.89
CA ASP A 177 19.59 0.46 7.58
C ASP A 177 18.64 -0.33 6.66
N LEU A 178 18.32 0.23 5.50
CA LEU A 178 17.43 -0.34 4.48
C LEU A 178 18.18 -0.93 3.27
N GLY A 179 19.50 -1.10 3.38
CA GLY A 179 20.34 -1.63 2.31
C GLY A 179 19.92 -3.00 1.76
N PHE A 180 19.15 -3.78 2.52
CA PHE A 180 18.57 -5.04 2.06
C PHE A 180 17.50 -4.87 0.95
N LEU A 181 16.99 -3.66 0.72
CA LEU A 181 16.13 -3.32 -0.40
C LEU A 181 16.90 -3.08 -1.70
N HIS A 182 18.23 -3.06 -1.61
CA HIS A 182 19.08 -2.90 -2.78
C HIS A 182 19.01 -4.16 -3.66
N ARG A 183 18.84 -3.96 -4.95
CA ARG A 183 18.78 -5.06 -5.92
C ARG A 183 20.15 -5.25 -6.58
N PRO A 184 20.66 -6.47 -6.67
CA PRO A 184 21.88 -6.73 -7.41
C PRO A 184 21.77 -6.27 -8.88
N GLY A 185 22.77 -5.53 -9.35
CA GLY A 185 22.84 -5.05 -10.73
C GLY A 185 22.08 -3.75 -11.04
N ALA A 186 21.37 -3.16 -10.06
CA ALA A 186 20.76 -1.83 -10.20
C ALA A 186 21.36 -0.87 -9.17
N ALA A 187 21.66 0.35 -9.56
CA ALA A 187 22.02 1.39 -8.60
C ALA A 187 20.81 1.73 -7.71
N PRO A 188 20.98 1.95 -6.40
CA PRO A 188 19.89 2.42 -5.56
C PRO A 188 19.40 3.79 -6.04
N GLY A 189 18.11 4.05 -5.83
CA GLY A 189 17.49 5.31 -6.24
C GLY A 189 16.57 5.15 -7.45
N PHE A 190 16.42 6.23 -8.19
CA PHE A 190 15.48 6.34 -9.32
C PHE A 190 15.56 5.17 -10.32
N ASP A 191 16.76 4.78 -10.73
CA ASP A 191 16.96 3.75 -11.75
C ASP A 191 16.46 2.38 -11.29
N GLN A 192 16.57 2.06 -9.99
CA GLN A 192 16.04 0.82 -9.43
C GLN A 192 14.50 0.72 -9.61
N GLU A 193 13.79 1.81 -9.36
CA GLU A 193 12.33 1.86 -9.52
C GLU A 193 11.92 1.90 -11.00
N TRP A 194 12.68 2.63 -11.81
CA TRP A 194 12.50 2.69 -13.26
C TRP A 194 12.60 1.30 -13.88
N ASP A 195 13.68 0.58 -13.64
CA ASP A 195 13.90 -0.76 -14.16
C ASP A 195 12.87 -1.78 -13.65
N ARG A 196 12.43 -1.63 -12.39
CA ARG A 196 11.35 -2.46 -11.82
C ARG A 196 10.09 -2.38 -12.66
N TYR A 197 9.66 -1.18 -13.02
CA TYR A 197 8.43 -0.99 -13.78
C TYR A 197 8.59 -1.25 -15.28
N ARG A 198 9.79 -1.16 -15.84
CA ARG A 198 10.05 -1.67 -17.19
C ARG A 198 9.87 -3.20 -17.24
N ARG A 199 10.43 -3.92 -16.28
CA ARG A 199 10.21 -5.37 -16.17
C ARG A 199 8.74 -5.70 -15.91
N TYR A 200 8.06 -4.92 -15.11
CA TYR A 200 6.64 -5.10 -14.84
C TYR A 200 5.79 -4.96 -16.11
N LEU A 201 6.04 -3.93 -16.91
CA LEU A 201 5.37 -3.76 -18.21
C LEU A 201 5.63 -4.94 -19.12
N THR A 202 6.87 -5.40 -19.24
CA THR A 202 7.23 -6.61 -20.00
C THR A 202 6.42 -7.82 -19.53
N TRP A 203 6.36 -8.04 -18.22
CA TRP A 203 5.64 -9.17 -17.63
C TRP A 203 4.14 -9.17 -17.91
N ILE A 204 3.47 -8.03 -17.78
CA ILE A 204 2.02 -7.96 -18.09
C ILE A 204 1.74 -8.03 -19.59
N SER A 205 2.76 -7.79 -20.42
CA SER A 205 2.67 -7.84 -21.88
C SER A 205 2.94 -9.21 -22.48
N GLU A 206 3.40 -10.20 -21.69
CA GLU A 206 3.69 -11.57 -22.16
C GLU A 206 2.50 -12.24 -22.90
N ARG A 207 1.28 -11.96 -22.45
CA ARG A 207 0.07 -12.52 -23.06
C ARG A 207 -0.47 -11.67 -24.21
N ARG A 208 -0.25 -10.36 -24.15
CA ARG A 208 -0.80 -9.38 -25.07
C ARG A 208 -0.03 -8.06 -24.96
N PRO A 209 0.39 -7.45 -26.09
CA PRO A 209 1.03 -6.14 -26.06
C PRO A 209 0.04 -5.05 -25.61
N TRP A 210 0.60 -3.98 -25.02
CA TRP A 210 -0.14 -2.80 -24.58
C TRP A 210 0.46 -1.54 -25.22
N PRO A 211 0.12 -1.25 -26.51
CA PRO A 211 0.75 -0.15 -27.27
C PRO A 211 0.65 1.20 -26.57
N PHE A 212 -0.48 1.48 -25.88
CA PHE A 212 -0.64 2.71 -25.11
C PHE A 212 0.38 2.79 -23.95
N LEU A 213 0.61 1.72 -23.22
CA LEU A 213 1.58 1.71 -22.11
C LEU A 213 3.02 1.76 -22.63
N GLU A 214 3.32 1.17 -23.77
CA GLU A 214 4.63 1.33 -24.42
C GLU A 214 4.84 2.78 -24.89
N ALA A 215 3.83 3.44 -25.46
CA ALA A 215 3.89 4.85 -25.80
C ALA A 215 4.07 5.74 -24.55
N ALA A 216 3.33 5.45 -23.47
CA ALA A 216 3.47 6.15 -22.20
C ALA A 216 4.87 5.97 -21.63
N TRP A 217 5.42 4.76 -21.66
CA TRP A 217 6.79 4.50 -21.25
C TRP A 217 7.81 5.32 -22.07
N ALA A 218 7.68 5.32 -23.37
CA ALA A 218 8.58 6.10 -24.25
C ALA A 218 8.51 7.61 -23.97
N ARG A 219 7.32 8.14 -23.68
CA ARG A 219 7.16 9.57 -23.31
C ARG A 219 7.79 9.89 -21.95
N LEU A 220 7.60 8.99 -20.95
CA LEU A 220 8.24 9.12 -19.65
C LEU A 220 9.77 9.03 -19.76
N ASP A 221 10.28 8.11 -20.58
CA ASP A 221 11.71 7.93 -20.81
C ASP A 221 12.36 9.17 -21.44
N ALA A 222 11.71 9.73 -22.47
CA ALA A 222 12.17 10.93 -23.15
C ALA A 222 12.16 12.20 -22.26
N ARG A 223 11.38 12.19 -21.18
CA ARG A 223 11.19 13.32 -20.26
C ARG A 223 11.64 13.01 -18.84
N ARG A 224 12.63 12.10 -18.67
CA ARG A 224 13.11 11.72 -17.33
C ARG A 224 13.45 12.95 -16.49
N PRO A 225 13.07 12.97 -15.18
CA PRO A 225 13.28 14.14 -14.34
C PRO A 225 14.78 14.36 -14.10
N ALA A 226 15.18 15.61 -13.98
CA ALA A 226 16.52 15.98 -13.53
C ALA A 226 16.65 15.82 -12.01
N ASN A 227 15.58 16.15 -11.28
CA ASN A 227 15.53 16.04 -9.82
C ASN A 227 15.19 14.61 -9.36
N ARG A 228 16.19 13.89 -8.82
CA ARG A 228 16.09 12.48 -8.42
C ARG A 228 16.63 12.28 -7.01
N PRO A 229 16.05 12.92 -5.99
CA PRO A 229 16.54 12.79 -4.62
C PRO A 229 16.43 11.35 -4.14
N PRO A 230 17.47 10.83 -3.43
CA PRO A 230 17.38 9.50 -2.84
C PRO A 230 16.29 9.48 -1.77
N GLY A 231 15.70 8.31 -1.53
CA GLY A 231 14.66 8.17 -0.52
C GLY A 231 14.04 6.79 -0.51
N LEU A 232 13.32 6.53 0.57
CA LEU A 232 12.47 5.35 0.71
C LEU A 232 11.20 5.54 -0.10
N VAL A 233 10.79 4.50 -0.81
CA VAL A 233 9.47 4.37 -1.43
C VAL A 233 8.63 3.44 -0.56
N TRP A 234 7.46 3.91 -0.13
CA TRP A 234 6.43 3.08 0.46
C TRP A 234 5.67 2.30 -0.64
N GLY A 235 5.32 3.00 -1.73
CA GLY A 235 4.93 2.43 -3.02
C GLY A 235 3.44 2.44 -3.34
N ASP A 236 2.52 2.31 -2.36
CA ASP A 236 1.07 2.53 -2.54
C ASP A 236 0.60 3.65 -1.60
N ALA A 237 1.20 4.82 -1.78
CA ALA A 237 1.03 6.00 -0.95
C ALA A 237 -0.35 6.65 -1.17
N ARG A 238 -1.33 6.25 -0.37
CA ARG A 238 -2.71 6.76 -0.42
C ARG A 238 -3.39 6.68 0.95
N LEU A 239 -4.38 7.52 1.16
CA LEU A 239 -5.12 7.56 2.42
C LEU A 239 -5.75 6.20 2.79
N GLY A 240 -6.15 5.40 1.80
CA GLY A 240 -6.70 4.06 2.02
C GLY A 240 -5.73 3.05 2.63
N ASN A 241 -4.43 3.36 2.67
CA ASN A 241 -3.39 2.55 3.30
C ASN A 241 -2.84 3.20 4.59
N MET A 242 -3.55 4.19 5.12
CA MET A 242 -3.31 4.77 6.44
C MET A 242 -4.48 4.46 7.38
N MET A 243 -4.17 4.03 8.59
CA MET A 243 -5.17 3.87 9.64
C MET A 243 -5.25 5.15 10.46
N VAL A 244 -6.47 5.58 10.75
CA VAL A 244 -6.79 6.89 11.34
C VAL A 244 -7.46 6.69 12.68
N GLY A 245 -6.93 7.31 13.72
CA GLY A 245 -7.50 7.33 15.07
C GLY A 245 -8.76 8.21 15.17
N ASP A 246 -9.39 8.18 16.35
CA ASP A 246 -10.61 8.96 16.60
C ASP A 246 -10.36 10.47 16.59
N ASP A 247 -9.13 10.90 16.82
CA ASP A 247 -8.68 12.28 16.74
C ASP A 247 -8.30 12.73 15.32
N PHE A 248 -8.54 11.90 14.31
CA PHE A 248 -8.19 12.13 12.90
C PHE A 248 -6.68 12.24 12.62
N ARG A 249 -5.85 11.60 13.44
CA ARG A 249 -4.41 11.42 13.19
C ARG A 249 -4.11 10.03 12.68
N ILE A 250 -3.00 9.91 11.98
CA ILE A 250 -2.51 8.62 11.49
C ILE A 250 -1.93 7.81 12.65
N VAL A 251 -2.44 6.61 12.84
CA VAL A 251 -1.99 5.66 13.87
C VAL A 251 -1.24 4.47 13.30
N ALA A 252 -1.36 4.20 11.99
CA ALA A 252 -0.51 3.23 11.30
C ALA A 252 -0.43 3.51 9.80
N VAL A 253 0.76 3.32 9.24
CA VAL A 253 1.00 3.23 7.79
C VAL A 253 1.10 1.75 7.43
N MET A 254 0.32 1.32 6.44
CA MET A 254 0.12 -0.08 6.09
C MET A 254 0.58 -0.37 4.65
N ASP A 255 0.66 -1.63 4.31
CA ASP A 255 0.85 -2.15 2.95
C ASP A 255 2.19 -1.77 2.29
N TRP A 256 3.25 -2.38 2.81
CA TRP A 256 4.65 -2.17 2.43
C TRP A 256 5.13 -3.08 1.28
N GLU A 257 4.22 -3.69 0.52
CA GLU A 257 4.56 -4.70 -0.49
C GLU A 257 5.29 -4.14 -1.72
N GLN A 258 5.23 -2.84 -1.95
CA GLN A 258 5.91 -2.16 -3.05
C GLN A 258 7.17 -1.39 -2.61
N THR A 259 7.58 -1.55 -1.38
CA THR A 259 8.70 -0.78 -0.83
C THR A 259 9.99 -0.94 -1.65
N SER A 260 10.75 0.16 -1.77
CA SER A 260 12.02 0.18 -2.48
C SER A 260 12.89 1.38 -2.06
N LEU A 261 14.11 1.46 -2.55
CA LEU A 261 14.97 2.64 -2.47
C LEU A 261 14.89 3.50 -3.75
N GLY A 262 13.70 3.63 -4.32
CA GLY A 262 13.45 4.23 -5.63
C GLY A 262 13.46 5.76 -5.70
N GLY A 263 13.62 6.45 -4.57
CA GLY A 263 13.71 7.91 -4.51
C GLY A 263 12.50 8.60 -3.86
N ALA A 264 12.76 9.73 -3.22
CA ALA A 264 11.83 10.41 -2.32
C ALA A 264 10.55 10.92 -2.98
N LEU A 265 10.58 11.28 -4.26
CA LEU A 265 9.44 11.87 -4.97
C LEU A 265 8.43 10.82 -5.51
N GLN A 266 8.77 9.53 -5.44
CA GLN A 266 7.87 8.47 -5.94
C GLN A 266 6.53 8.45 -5.21
N ASP A 267 6.56 8.51 -3.89
CA ASP A 267 5.36 8.46 -3.07
C ASP A 267 4.58 9.78 -3.10
N LEU A 268 5.26 10.93 -3.21
CA LEU A 268 4.59 12.21 -3.38
C LEU A 268 3.82 12.23 -4.72
N GLY A 269 4.44 11.80 -5.82
CA GLY A 269 3.76 11.69 -7.11
C GLY A 269 2.58 10.72 -7.08
N TRP A 270 2.75 9.56 -6.41
CA TRP A 270 1.67 8.60 -6.24
C TRP A 270 0.51 9.16 -5.42
N TRP A 271 0.81 9.83 -4.30
CA TRP A 271 -0.18 10.49 -3.46
C TRP A 271 -0.99 11.50 -4.27
N LEU A 272 -0.33 12.45 -4.93
CA LEU A 272 -1.00 13.50 -5.70
C LEU A 272 -1.87 12.93 -6.81
N PHE A 273 -1.40 11.91 -7.53
CA PHE A 273 -2.19 11.25 -8.58
C PHE A 273 -3.41 10.52 -7.99
N SER A 274 -3.23 9.78 -6.89
CA SER A 274 -4.28 9.00 -6.25
C SER A 274 -5.35 9.89 -5.63
N GLU A 275 -4.96 10.93 -4.88
CA GLU A 275 -5.89 11.85 -4.24
C GLU A 275 -6.70 12.67 -5.26
N ALA A 276 -6.07 13.16 -6.33
CA ALA A 276 -6.81 13.79 -7.43
C ALA A 276 -7.87 12.84 -8.00
N GLY A 277 -7.54 11.56 -8.07
CA GLY A 277 -8.45 10.51 -8.47
C GLY A 277 -9.62 10.27 -7.53
N HIS A 278 -9.37 10.26 -6.25
CA HIS A 278 -10.42 10.09 -5.24
C HIS A 278 -11.30 11.34 -5.14
N MET A 279 -10.70 12.53 -5.15
CA MET A 279 -11.43 13.80 -5.14
C MET A 279 -12.38 13.93 -6.35
N SER A 280 -11.96 13.49 -7.54
CA SER A 280 -12.81 13.52 -8.74
C SER A 280 -14.05 12.63 -8.66
N GLN A 281 -14.12 11.72 -7.68
CA GLN A 281 -15.26 10.84 -7.43
C GLN A 281 -16.25 11.43 -6.43
N ALA A 282 -15.94 12.57 -5.78
CA ALA A 282 -16.83 13.21 -4.83
C ALA A 282 -18.16 13.61 -5.49
N ARG A 283 -19.28 13.31 -4.84
CA ARG A 283 -20.62 13.69 -5.31
C ARG A 283 -21.03 15.10 -4.90
N GLN A 284 -20.31 15.67 -3.94
CA GLN A 284 -20.53 17.00 -3.38
C GLN A 284 -19.18 17.59 -3.00
N ALA A 285 -19.14 18.90 -2.75
CA ALA A 285 -17.94 19.54 -2.23
C ALA A 285 -17.53 18.91 -0.89
N VAL A 286 -16.27 18.56 -0.76
CA VAL A 286 -15.67 17.94 0.44
C VAL A 286 -14.56 18.87 0.93
N ASP A 287 -14.97 19.94 1.63
CA ASP A 287 -14.05 20.96 2.14
C ASP A 287 -13.16 20.43 3.27
N GLY A 288 -11.99 21.05 3.43
CA GLY A 288 -11.04 20.76 4.50
C GLY A 288 -9.78 20.04 4.06
N PHE A 289 -9.78 19.38 2.91
CA PHE A 289 -8.53 18.87 2.31
C PHE A 289 -7.73 20.03 1.68
N GLY A 290 -6.42 20.01 1.85
CA GLY A 290 -5.53 20.96 1.17
C GLY A 290 -5.50 20.71 -0.34
N SER A 291 -5.15 21.73 -1.08
CA SER A 291 -4.96 21.65 -2.51
C SER A 291 -3.71 20.81 -2.87
N ARG A 292 -3.54 20.53 -4.16
CA ARG A 292 -2.31 19.92 -4.68
C ARG A 292 -1.06 20.74 -4.27
N GLN A 293 -1.15 22.07 -4.40
CA GLN A 293 -0.02 22.95 -4.06
C GLN A 293 0.24 22.94 -2.54
N ASP A 294 -0.79 23.03 -1.71
CA ASP A 294 -0.65 22.94 -0.24
C ASP A 294 0.02 21.63 0.16
N THR A 295 -0.30 20.53 -0.51
CA THR A 295 0.33 19.21 -0.27
C THR A 295 1.81 19.22 -0.61
N ILE A 296 2.19 19.79 -1.75
CA ILE A 296 3.58 19.92 -2.17
C ILE A 296 4.37 20.80 -1.20
N ASP A 297 3.82 21.96 -0.85
CA ASP A 297 4.47 22.93 0.04
C ASP A 297 4.70 22.34 1.42
N LEU A 298 3.69 21.70 1.99
CA LEU A 298 3.81 21.03 3.30
C LEU A 298 4.82 19.88 3.26
N TRP A 299 4.83 19.08 2.19
CA TRP A 299 5.79 17.98 2.04
C TRP A 299 7.23 18.51 1.94
N GLN A 300 7.46 19.59 1.17
CA GLN A 300 8.76 20.26 1.06
C GLN A 300 9.19 20.89 2.40
N GLU A 301 8.26 21.54 3.10
CA GLU A 301 8.51 22.11 4.44
C GLU A 301 9.03 21.03 5.40
N VAL A 302 8.37 19.86 5.43
CA VAL A 302 8.71 18.79 6.39
C VAL A 302 9.98 18.04 6.00
N THR A 303 10.23 17.83 4.71
CA THR A 303 11.38 17.05 4.23
C THR A 303 12.62 17.86 3.96
N GLY A 304 12.48 19.14 3.63
CA GLY A 304 13.57 19.97 3.08
C GLY A 304 13.99 19.57 1.66
N ILE A 305 13.27 18.66 1.01
CA ILE A 305 13.58 18.15 -0.34
C ILE A 305 12.76 18.94 -1.35
N SER A 306 13.40 19.39 -2.44
CA SER A 306 12.69 20.04 -3.54
C SER A 306 11.76 19.06 -4.26
N ALA A 307 10.51 19.46 -4.48
CA ALA A 307 9.55 18.72 -5.28
C ALA A 307 9.59 19.13 -6.79
N ALA A 308 10.69 19.73 -7.24
CA ALA A 308 10.87 19.99 -8.67
C ALA A 308 10.68 18.69 -9.47
N ASP A 309 10.07 18.80 -10.64
CA ASP A 309 9.72 17.67 -11.51
C ASP A 309 8.65 16.70 -10.95
N VAL A 310 7.94 17.05 -9.86
CA VAL A 310 6.91 16.17 -9.27
C VAL A 310 5.82 15.77 -10.27
N GLU A 311 5.52 16.60 -11.25
CA GLU A 311 4.55 16.31 -12.33
C GLU A 311 4.93 15.07 -13.14
N TRP A 312 6.24 14.86 -13.35
CA TRP A 312 6.73 13.65 -13.96
C TRP A 312 6.44 12.42 -13.09
N TYR A 313 6.66 12.54 -11.77
CA TYR A 313 6.38 11.45 -10.83
C TYR A 313 4.88 11.15 -10.69
N GLU A 314 4.01 12.15 -10.82
CA GLU A 314 2.57 11.95 -10.94
C GLU A 314 2.20 11.15 -12.19
N ALA A 315 2.79 11.49 -13.34
CA ALA A 315 2.56 10.76 -14.59
C ALA A 315 3.09 9.33 -14.49
N PHE A 316 4.27 9.13 -13.87
CA PHE A 316 4.82 7.81 -13.64
C PHE A 316 3.97 6.98 -12.66
N ALA A 317 3.40 7.60 -11.63
CA ALA A 317 2.43 6.94 -10.74
C ALA A 317 1.19 6.48 -11.52
N GLY A 318 0.64 7.33 -12.38
CA GLY A 318 -0.46 6.95 -13.27
C GLY A 318 -0.13 5.76 -14.17
N PHE A 319 1.07 5.72 -14.73
CA PHE A 319 1.57 4.59 -15.50
C PHE A 319 1.66 3.30 -14.65
N LYS A 320 2.24 3.40 -13.45
CA LYS A 320 2.35 2.27 -12.52
C LYS A 320 0.97 1.70 -12.16
N ILE A 321 0.03 2.56 -11.82
CA ILE A 321 -1.35 2.18 -11.48
C ILE A 321 -2.05 1.54 -12.69
N ALA A 322 -1.84 2.06 -13.90
CA ALA A 322 -2.40 1.47 -15.12
C ALA A 322 -1.90 0.03 -15.35
N CYS A 323 -0.60 -0.22 -15.14
CA CYS A 323 -0.03 -1.56 -15.20
C CYS A 323 -0.62 -2.50 -14.14
N LEU A 324 -0.76 -2.01 -12.89
CA LEU A 324 -1.36 -2.78 -11.79
C LEU A 324 -2.82 -3.16 -12.05
N LEU A 325 -3.62 -2.25 -12.62
CA LEU A 325 -5.01 -2.55 -12.96
C LEU A 325 -5.13 -3.68 -13.96
N ILE A 326 -4.29 -3.71 -14.99
CA ILE A 326 -4.27 -4.83 -15.96
C ILE A 326 -3.98 -6.13 -15.23
N ARG A 327 -2.98 -6.13 -14.35
CA ARG A 327 -2.62 -7.32 -13.59
C ARG A 327 -3.76 -7.79 -12.68
N LEU A 328 -4.39 -6.88 -11.95
CA LEU A 328 -5.52 -7.21 -11.06
C LEU A 328 -6.73 -7.75 -11.83
N ILE A 329 -7.06 -7.18 -13.00
CA ILE A 329 -8.13 -7.70 -13.87
C ILE A 329 -7.78 -9.12 -14.31
N THR A 330 -6.55 -9.36 -14.74
CA THR A 330 -6.08 -10.69 -15.15
C THR A 330 -6.18 -11.71 -14.01
N LEU A 331 -5.78 -11.34 -12.80
CA LEU A 331 -5.82 -12.23 -11.64
C LEU A 331 -7.25 -12.59 -11.21
N ARG A 332 -8.19 -11.67 -11.41
CA ARG A 332 -9.62 -11.90 -11.11
C ARG A 332 -10.35 -12.69 -12.18
N GLY A 333 -9.68 -13.12 -13.24
CA GLY A 333 -10.31 -13.77 -14.39
C GLY A 333 -11.29 -12.84 -15.13
N GLY A 334 -11.14 -11.52 -14.97
CA GLY A 334 -11.94 -10.51 -15.65
C GLY A 334 -11.56 -10.40 -17.12
N GLU A 335 -12.50 -9.89 -17.92
CA GLU A 335 -12.24 -9.56 -19.31
C GLU A 335 -11.25 -8.41 -19.39
N LEU A 336 -10.11 -8.65 -20.05
CA LEU A 336 -9.12 -7.59 -20.25
C LEU A 336 -9.70 -6.49 -21.13
N PRO A 337 -9.44 -5.21 -20.80
CA PRO A 337 -9.88 -4.11 -21.62
C PRO A 337 -9.37 -4.28 -23.07
N PRO A 338 -10.05 -3.73 -24.09
CA PRO A 338 -9.58 -3.74 -25.48
C PRO A 338 -8.12 -3.28 -25.57
N VAL A 339 -7.39 -3.72 -26.59
CA VAL A 339 -5.98 -3.28 -26.82
C VAL A 339 -5.92 -1.79 -27.15
N GLY A 340 -7.02 -1.25 -27.66
CA GLY A 340 -7.19 0.17 -27.89
C GLY A 340 -7.50 0.97 -26.62
N PRO A 341 -7.85 2.23 -26.77
CA PRO A 341 -8.18 3.11 -25.68
C PRO A 341 -9.29 2.54 -24.81
N VAL A 342 -9.03 2.45 -23.50
CA VAL A 342 -10.02 2.06 -22.51
C VAL A 342 -10.64 3.34 -21.97
N ASP A 343 -11.96 3.45 -22.01
CA ASP A 343 -12.66 4.56 -21.37
C ASP A 343 -12.57 4.42 -19.85
N HIS A 344 -11.37 4.57 -19.35
CA HIS A 344 -11.06 4.54 -17.93
C HIS A 344 -10.31 5.81 -17.55
N ARG A 345 -10.73 6.45 -16.48
CA ARG A 345 -10.19 7.72 -16.01
C ARG A 345 -8.64 7.76 -15.95
N ILE A 346 -8.02 6.69 -15.44
CA ILE A 346 -6.56 6.61 -15.29
C ILE A 346 -5.86 6.67 -16.65
N TRP A 347 -6.41 6.00 -17.67
CA TRP A 347 -5.87 6.04 -19.04
C TRP A 347 -5.99 7.43 -19.65
N ARG A 348 -7.16 8.06 -19.51
CA ARG A 348 -7.40 9.42 -20.03
C ARG A 348 -6.50 10.44 -19.34
N ASP A 349 -6.33 10.36 -18.02
CA ASP A 349 -5.46 11.26 -17.27
C ASP A 349 -4.00 11.07 -17.65
N LEU A 350 -3.54 9.84 -17.80
CA LEU A 350 -2.19 9.52 -18.24
C LEU A 350 -1.92 10.01 -19.67
N ALA A 351 -2.85 9.82 -20.62
CA ALA A 351 -2.76 10.29 -21.97
C ALA A 351 -2.58 11.83 -22.03
N ARG A 352 -3.42 12.55 -21.27
CA ARG A 352 -3.36 14.02 -21.18
C ARG A 352 -2.02 14.50 -20.59
N ARG A 353 -1.52 13.87 -19.51
CA ARG A 353 -0.26 14.24 -18.87
C ARG A 353 0.97 14.00 -19.76
N LEU A 354 0.91 12.99 -20.60
CA LEU A 354 2.02 12.57 -21.46
C LEU A 354 1.88 13.04 -22.89
N ASP A 355 0.81 13.78 -23.21
CA ASP A 355 0.54 14.26 -24.56
C ASP A 355 0.54 13.10 -25.56
N ILE A 356 -0.26 12.09 -25.25
CA ILE A 356 -0.46 10.91 -26.10
C ILE A 356 -1.86 11.00 -26.69
N ASP A 357 -1.95 10.89 -28.01
CA ASP A 357 -3.24 10.84 -28.70
C ASP A 357 -4.11 9.73 -28.14
N TRP A 358 -5.27 10.11 -27.63
CA TRP A 358 -6.26 9.20 -27.12
C TRP A 358 -7.41 9.11 -28.13
N PRO A 359 -7.54 7.99 -28.88
CA PRO A 359 -8.66 7.88 -29.81
C PRO A 359 -9.99 7.83 -29.02
N GLY A 360 -10.77 8.91 -29.12
CA GLY A 360 -12.07 9.04 -28.47
C GLY A 360 -12.23 10.26 -27.55
N THR A 361 -11.29 11.19 -27.56
CA THR A 361 -11.47 12.54 -26.99
C THR A 361 -11.97 13.50 -28.06
#